data_61f822e274c69547a359cd8e5c877653
#
_entry.id   61f822e274c69547a359cd8e5c877653
#
_cell.length_a   1.000
_cell.length_b   1.000
_cell.length_c   1.000
_cell.angle_alpha   90.00
_cell.angle_beta   90.00
_cell.angle_gamma   90.00
#
_symmetry.space_group_name_H-M   'P 1'
#
loop_
_entity.id
_entity.type
_entity.pdbx_description
1 polymer ?
#
loop_
_entity_poly.entity_id
_entity_poly.type
_entity_poly.pdbx_seq_one_letter_code
_entity_poly.pdbx_strand_id
1 'polypeptide(L)'
;MNPISIRKADLNDLQILLDFEQGVIKAERPLDPFLNSGPLSYYDLPEMITSRHFHLIVAVVEDEVIASGYVRIEASKQYHKNPQHGYIGFMYVKESFRGKKISTLILESLKKWSVQKNLKELRLDVYSKNTPAIKAYERFGFSKSLVNMRIDI
;
A
#
# COMPACT_ATOMS: atom_id res chain seq x y z
N MET A 1 14.56 19.59 -3.45
CA MET A 1 13.14 19.31 -3.22
C MET A 1 12.78 19.74 -1.80
N ASN A 2 11.58 20.28 -1.63
CA ASN A 2 11.10 20.67 -0.32
C ASN A 2 10.94 19.46 0.61
N PRO A 3 10.97 19.66 1.94
CA PRO A 3 10.86 18.56 2.88
C PRO A 3 9.55 17.77 2.70
N ILE A 4 9.65 16.46 2.82
CA ILE A 4 8.50 15.55 2.80
C ILE A 4 8.20 15.19 4.24
N SER A 5 6.94 15.36 4.65
CA SER A 5 6.46 14.88 5.93
C SER A 5 5.52 13.69 5.74
N ILE A 6 5.54 12.78 6.71
CA ILE A 6 4.62 11.64 6.75
C ILE A 6 3.68 11.86 7.93
N ARG A 7 2.39 11.70 7.70
CA ARG A 7 1.39 11.75 8.77
C ARG A 7 0.27 10.75 8.54
N LYS A 8 -0.49 10.48 9.59
CA LYS A 8 -1.70 9.70 9.48
C LYS A 8 -2.71 10.45 8.61
N ALA A 9 -3.42 9.72 7.75
CA ALA A 9 -4.53 10.28 6.99
C ALA A 9 -5.70 10.64 7.90
N ASP A 10 -6.43 11.68 7.54
CA ASP A 10 -7.67 12.07 8.20
C ASP A 10 -8.80 12.22 7.17
N LEU A 11 -10.02 12.48 7.64
CA LEU A 11 -11.18 12.55 6.75
C LEU A 11 -11.11 13.72 5.74
N ASN A 12 -10.28 14.74 6.00
CA ASN A 12 -10.05 15.81 5.03
C ASN A 12 -9.26 15.33 3.81
N ASP A 13 -8.58 14.18 3.93
CA ASP A 13 -7.83 13.59 2.83
C ASP A 13 -8.70 12.68 1.94
N LEU A 14 -9.98 12.47 2.27
CA LEU A 14 -10.81 11.47 1.61
C LEU A 14 -10.84 11.65 0.09
N GLN A 15 -11.04 12.88 -0.40
CA GLN A 15 -11.17 13.10 -1.85
C GLN A 15 -9.87 12.77 -2.58
N ILE A 16 -8.72 13.21 -2.07
CA ILE A 16 -7.44 12.91 -2.72
C ILE A 16 -7.13 11.41 -2.66
N LEU A 17 -7.50 10.74 -1.58
CA LEU A 17 -7.32 9.29 -1.46
C LEU A 17 -8.22 8.52 -2.43
N LEU A 18 -9.44 8.99 -2.67
CA LEU A 18 -10.32 8.43 -3.72
C LEU A 18 -9.67 8.57 -5.10
N ASP A 19 -9.05 9.72 -5.37
CA ASP A 19 -8.34 9.94 -6.63
C ASP A 19 -7.13 9.00 -6.75
N PHE A 20 -6.39 8.77 -5.64
CA PHE A 20 -5.27 7.84 -5.61
C PHE A 20 -5.73 6.40 -5.85
N GLU A 21 -6.87 6.01 -5.29
CA GLU A 21 -7.46 4.69 -5.53
C GLU A 21 -7.73 4.47 -7.02
N GLN A 22 -8.31 5.44 -7.69
CA GLN A 22 -8.55 5.36 -9.13
C GLN A 22 -7.23 5.31 -9.91
N GLY A 23 -6.19 5.96 -9.42
CA GLY A 23 -4.84 5.87 -10.00
C GLY A 23 -4.25 4.46 -9.87
N VAL A 24 -4.42 3.81 -8.72
CA VAL A 24 -4.02 2.42 -8.50
C VAL A 24 -4.75 1.48 -9.46
N ILE A 25 -6.08 1.62 -9.54
CA ILE A 25 -6.91 0.79 -10.42
C ILE A 25 -6.48 0.94 -11.88
N LYS A 26 -6.27 2.19 -12.34
CA LYS A 26 -5.79 2.47 -13.69
C LYS A 26 -4.46 1.78 -13.99
N ALA A 27 -3.54 1.80 -13.03
CA ALA A 27 -2.23 1.16 -13.18
C ALA A 27 -2.33 -0.36 -13.20
N GLU A 28 -3.28 -0.95 -12.47
CA GLU A 28 -3.42 -2.40 -12.32
C GLU A 28 -4.24 -3.07 -13.41
N ARG A 29 -5.15 -2.33 -14.08
CA ARG A 29 -5.96 -2.91 -15.16
C ARG A 29 -5.16 -3.64 -16.25
N PRO A 30 -4.04 -3.09 -16.77
CA PRO A 30 -3.22 -3.83 -17.74
C PRO A 30 -2.53 -5.06 -17.17
N LEU A 31 -2.39 -5.14 -15.83
CA LEU A 31 -1.68 -6.21 -15.15
C LEU A 31 -2.60 -7.36 -14.74
N ASP A 32 -3.92 -7.12 -14.69
CA ASP A 32 -4.89 -8.10 -14.23
C ASP A 32 -6.10 -8.19 -15.17
N PRO A 33 -6.10 -9.17 -16.09
CA PRO A 33 -7.20 -9.36 -17.02
C PRO A 33 -8.49 -9.85 -16.36
N PHE A 34 -8.45 -10.23 -15.08
CA PHE A 34 -9.62 -10.71 -14.34
C PHE A 34 -10.36 -9.58 -13.60
N LEU A 35 -9.88 -8.33 -13.66
CA LEU A 35 -10.65 -7.21 -13.12
C LEU A 35 -11.91 -6.96 -13.94
N ASN A 36 -13.02 -6.68 -13.26
CA ASN A 36 -14.25 -6.28 -13.94
C ASN A 36 -14.00 -5.02 -14.78
N SER A 37 -14.64 -4.95 -15.92
CA SER A 37 -14.70 -3.71 -16.71
C SER A 37 -15.64 -2.69 -16.05
N GLY A 38 -15.46 -1.41 -16.35
CA GLY A 38 -16.26 -0.35 -15.79
C GLY A 38 -15.72 0.18 -14.45
N PRO A 39 -16.53 0.95 -13.71
CA PRO A 39 -16.10 1.55 -12.45
C PRO A 39 -15.76 0.51 -11.41
N LEU A 40 -14.63 0.71 -10.71
CA LEU A 40 -14.18 -0.16 -9.63
C LEU A 40 -13.87 0.65 -8.38
N SER A 41 -14.02 0.00 -7.22
CA SER A 41 -13.59 0.49 -5.92
C SER A 41 -12.91 -0.64 -5.17
N TYR A 42 -11.75 -0.36 -4.58
CA TYR A 42 -10.97 -1.36 -3.85
C TYR A 42 -11.13 -1.26 -2.34
N TYR A 43 -11.36 -0.03 -1.82
CA TYR A 43 -11.19 0.26 -0.40
C TYR A 43 -12.42 0.94 0.19
N ASP A 44 -12.70 0.63 1.46
CA ASP A 44 -13.58 1.44 2.30
C ASP A 44 -12.70 2.48 3.01
N LEU A 45 -12.42 3.59 2.33
CA LEU A 45 -11.49 4.61 2.82
C LEU A 45 -11.95 5.27 4.12
N PRO A 46 -13.23 5.63 4.33
CA PRO A 46 -13.66 6.15 5.62
C PRO A 46 -13.38 5.18 6.78
N GLU A 47 -13.65 3.91 6.60
CA GLU A 47 -13.33 2.86 7.58
C GLU A 47 -11.83 2.79 7.85
N MET A 48 -11.01 2.78 6.79
CA MET A 48 -9.55 2.67 6.92
C MET A 48 -8.94 3.87 7.63
N ILE A 49 -9.51 5.07 7.43
CA ILE A 49 -9.04 6.29 8.07
C ILE A 49 -9.32 6.25 9.58
N THR A 50 -10.48 5.73 9.98
CA THR A 50 -10.96 5.82 11.36
C THR A 50 -10.68 4.58 12.20
N SER A 51 -10.44 3.42 11.57
CA SER A 51 -10.20 2.15 12.27
C SER A 51 -8.78 2.10 12.86
N ARG A 52 -8.68 1.62 14.10
CA ARG A 52 -7.38 1.36 14.74
C ARG A 52 -6.65 0.11 14.20
N HIS A 53 -7.32 -0.73 13.41
CA HIS A 53 -6.70 -1.90 12.77
C HIS A 53 -5.91 -1.53 11.52
N PHE A 54 -6.12 -0.32 11.00
CA PHE A 54 -5.40 0.24 9.89
C PHE A 54 -4.50 1.39 10.35
N HIS A 55 -3.34 1.47 9.76
CA HIS A 55 -2.50 2.66 9.83
C HIS A 55 -2.33 3.19 8.40
N LEU A 56 -3.26 4.04 7.99
CA LEU A 56 -3.25 4.68 6.68
C LEU A 56 -2.52 6.02 6.80
N ILE A 57 -1.45 6.18 6.03
CA ILE A 57 -0.59 7.36 6.07
C ILE A 57 -0.49 8.01 4.70
N VAL A 58 -0.15 9.28 4.72
CA VAL A 58 0.11 10.08 3.54
C VAL A 58 1.46 10.78 3.64
N ALA A 59 2.09 11.00 2.49
CA ALA A 59 3.25 11.87 2.37
C ALA A 59 2.79 13.24 1.88
N VAL A 60 3.33 14.29 2.45
CA VAL A 60 2.92 15.68 2.20
C VAL A 60 4.13 16.55 1.89
N VAL A 61 4.02 17.36 0.85
CA VAL A 61 4.99 18.39 0.49
C VAL A 61 4.22 19.70 0.31
N GLU A 62 4.58 20.74 1.07
CA GLU A 62 3.94 22.06 0.97
C GLU A 62 2.40 21.98 1.01
N ASP A 63 1.87 21.26 2.01
CA ASP A 63 0.43 21.01 2.19
C ASP A 63 -0.25 20.19 1.10
N GLU A 64 0.49 19.71 0.11
CA GLU A 64 -0.02 18.82 -0.93
C GLU A 64 0.21 17.36 -0.53
N VAL A 65 -0.85 16.56 -0.54
CA VAL A 65 -0.77 15.11 -0.36
C VAL A 65 -0.29 14.49 -1.67
N ILE A 66 0.85 13.79 -1.63
CA ILE A 66 1.52 13.29 -2.83
C ILE A 66 1.63 11.77 -2.90
N ALA A 67 1.40 11.07 -1.79
CA ALA A 67 1.53 9.62 -1.74
C ALA A 67 0.72 9.04 -0.60
N SER A 68 0.44 7.75 -0.67
CA SER A 68 -0.27 7.01 0.36
C SER A 68 0.30 5.60 0.54
N GLY A 69 -0.07 5.01 1.66
CA GLY A 69 0.13 3.60 1.97
C GLY A 69 -0.51 3.25 3.29
N TYR A 70 -0.87 1.98 3.47
CA TYR A 70 -1.37 1.51 4.75
C TYR A 70 -0.69 0.22 5.15
N VAL A 71 -0.75 -0.06 6.44
CA VAL A 71 -0.57 -1.39 6.98
C VAL A 71 -1.78 -1.72 7.85
N ARG A 72 -2.28 -2.94 7.75
CA ARG A 72 -3.32 -3.45 8.65
C ARG A 72 -2.80 -4.68 9.36
N ILE A 73 -3.29 -4.90 10.59
CA ILE A 73 -2.99 -6.11 11.34
C ILE A 73 -3.93 -7.20 10.84
N GLU A 74 -3.35 -8.33 10.47
CA GLU A 74 -4.07 -9.46 9.90
C GLU A 74 -3.66 -10.75 10.62
N ALA A 75 -4.64 -11.61 10.92
CA ALA A 75 -4.36 -12.91 11.49
C ALA A 75 -3.68 -13.80 10.45
N SER A 76 -2.60 -14.46 10.85
CA SER A 76 -1.93 -15.44 10.02
C SER A 76 -2.61 -16.80 10.15
N LYS A 77 -2.35 -17.68 9.19
CA LYS A 77 -2.83 -19.06 9.29
C LYS A 77 -2.14 -19.76 10.46
N GLN A 78 -2.86 -20.68 11.10
CA GLN A 78 -2.38 -21.35 12.31
C GLN A 78 -1.04 -22.07 12.13
N TYR A 79 -0.74 -22.51 10.91
CA TYR A 79 0.53 -23.20 10.62
C TYR A 79 1.70 -22.25 10.35
N HIS A 80 1.50 -20.94 10.40
CA HIS A 80 2.60 -19.98 10.33
C HIS A 80 3.15 -19.67 11.71
N LYS A 81 4.47 -19.42 11.79
CA LYS A 81 5.13 -19.16 13.08
C LYS A 81 4.68 -17.87 13.77
N ASN A 82 4.27 -16.86 13.00
CA ASN A 82 3.79 -15.61 13.55
C ASN A 82 2.26 -15.61 13.54
N PRO A 83 1.58 -15.40 14.68
CA PRO A 83 0.13 -15.47 14.75
C PRO A 83 -0.55 -14.31 14.02
N GLN A 84 0.16 -13.19 13.85
CA GLN A 84 -0.31 -12.01 13.13
C GLN A 84 0.82 -11.48 12.26
N HIS A 85 0.45 -10.73 11.24
CA HIS A 85 1.38 -9.99 10.39
C HIS A 85 0.77 -8.65 10.00
N GLY A 86 1.60 -7.74 9.55
CA GLY A 86 1.14 -6.52 8.91
C GLY A 86 0.97 -6.77 7.41
N TYR A 87 -0.19 -6.39 6.88
CA TYR A 87 -0.44 -6.42 5.44
C TYR A 87 -0.40 -5.00 4.89
N ILE A 88 0.48 -4.77 3.93
CA ILE A 88 0.69 -3.46 3.32
C ILE A 88 -0.09 -3.37 2.01
N GLY A 89 -0.75 -2.25 1.81
CA GLY A 89 -1.50 -1.98 0.59
C GLY A 89 -1.62 -0.49 0.32
N PHE A 90 -2.34 -0.17 -0.75
CA PHE A 90 -2.63 1.19 -1.18
C PHE A 90 -1.36 2.05 -1.36
N MET A 91 -0.31 1.43 -1.87
CA MET A 91 0.95 2.13 -2.16
C MET A 91 0.78 2.91 -3.46
N TYR A 92 0.71 4.22 -3.34
CA TYR A 92 0.55 5.12 -4.48
C TYR A 92 1.43 6.36 -4.30
N VAL A 93 2.06 6.78 -5.38
CA VAL A 93 2.82 8.03 -5.45
C VAL A 93 2.33 8.80 -6.68
N LYS A 94 2.00 10.07 -6.52
CA LYS A 94 1.64 10.94 -7.66
C LYS A 94 2.72 10.86 -8.73
N GLU A 95 2.30 10.81 -9.99
CA GLU A 95 3.20 10.60 -11.12
C GLU A 95 4.37 11.60 -11.14
N SER A 96 4.11 12.87 -10.88
CA SER A 96 5.13 13.91 -10.85
C SER A 96 6.16 13.76 -9.72
N PHE A 97 5.89 12.91 -8.73
CA PHE A 97 6.78 12.65 -7.59
C PHE A 97 7.44 11.27 -7.63
N ARG A 98 7.23 10.50 -8.69
CA ARG A 98 7.84 9.18 -8.82
C ARG A 98 9.34 9.27 -9.10
N GLY A 99 10.06 8.21 -8.75
CA GLY A 99 11.52 8.16 -8.92
C GLY A 99 12.31 8.91 -7.84
N LYS A 100 11.66 9.37 -6.79
CA LYS A 100 12.27 10.16 -5.69
C LYS A 100 12.29 9.41 -4.36
N LYS A 101 12.13 8.10 -4.38
CA LYS A 101 12.15 7.21 -3.21
C LYS A 101 11.08 7.51 -2.16
N ILE A 102 9.97 8.12 -2.56
CA ILE A 102 8.88 8.45 -1.63
C ILE A 102 8.21 7.18 -1.11
N SER A 103 8.06 6.15 -1.95
CA SER A 103 7.54 4.85 -1.50
C SER A 103 8.40 4.24 -0.39
N THR A 104 9.72 4.42 -0.41
CA THR A 104 10.60 3.98 0.67
C THR A 104 10.28 4.68 1.98
N LEU A 105 10.04 5.98 1.96
CA LEU A 105 9.65 6.74 3.16
C LEU A 105 8.32 6.22 3.74
N ILE A 106 7.34 5.94 2.87
CA ILE A 106 6.08 5.33 3.28
C ILE A 106 6.34 3.97 3.94
N LEU A 107 7.09 3.09 3.28
CA LEU A 107 7.39 1.76 3.80
C LEU A 107 8.12 1.80 5.15
N GLU A 108 9.08 2.69 5.31
CA GLU A 108 9.80 2.88 6.58
C GLU A 108 8.85 3.28 7.71
N SER A 109 7.93 4.20 7.45
CA SER A 109 6.94 4.62 8.43
C SER A 109 5.98 3.49 8.81
N LEU A 110 5.52 2.72 7.82
CA LEU A 110 4.65 1.56 8.06
C LEU A 110 5.36 0.47 8.86
N LYS A 111 6.63 0.21 8.54
CA LYS A 111 7.45 -0.75 9.28
C LYS A 111 7.64 -0.32 10.73
N LYS A 112 7.94 0.94 10.96
CA LYS A 112 8.11 1.50 12.31
C LYS A 112 6.85 1.31 13.15
N TRP A 113 5.69 1.63 12.60
CA TRP A 113 4.41 1.41 13.28
C TRP A 113 4.21 -0.08 13.60
N SER A 114 4.51 -0.95 12.65
CA SER A 114 4.34 -2.40 12.81
C SER A 114 5.24 -2.95 13.93
N VAL A 115 6.47 -2.48 14.02
CA VAL A 115 7.38 -2.85 15.12
C VAL A 115 6.81 -2.40 16.45
N GLN A 116 6.25 -1.20 16.54
CA GLN A 116 5.60 -0.69 17.76
C GLN A 116 4.39 -1.53 18.17
N LYS A 117 3.73 -2.19 17.21
CA LYS A 117 2.61 -3.11 17.45
C LYS A 117 3.04 -4.56 17.69
N ASN A 118 4.34 -4.80 17.85
CA ASN A 118 4.91 -6.12 18.07
C ASN A 118 4.70 -7.09 16.91
N LEU A 119 4.47 -6.58 15.71
CA LEU A 119 4.41 -7.43 14.52
C LEU A 119 5.83 -7.85 14.13
N LYS A 120 5.99 -9.10 13.72
CA LYS A 120 7.28 -9.69 13.36
C LYS A 120 7.43 -9.92 11.86
N GLU A 121 6.36 -9.65 11.09
CA GLU A 121 6.32 -9.95 9.67
C GLU A 121 5.45 -8.92 8.96
N LEU A 122 5.91 -8.48 7.78
CA LEU A 122 5.13 -7.66 6.85
C LEU A 122 4.92 -8.45 5.56
N ARG A 123 3.73 -8.36 5.01
CA ARG A 123 3.36 -8.96 3.72
C ARG A 123 2.75 -7.91 2.81
N LEU A 124 2.87 -8.12 1.52
CA LEU A 124 2.16 -7.38 0.50
C LEU A 124 1.94 -8.28 -0.71
N ASP A 125 0.97 -7.91 -1.53
CA ASP A 125 0.78 -8.54 -2.83
C ASP A 125 1.22 -7.55 -3.92
N VAL A 126 1.86 -8.08 -4.93
CA VAL A 126 2.30 -7.30 -6.10
C VAL A 126 2.13 -8.14 -7.35
N TYR A 127 1.60 -7.55 -8.40
CA TYR A 127 1.45 -8.26 -9.67
C TYR A 127 2.82 -8.67 -10.22
N SER A 128 2.92 -9.91 -10.69
CA SER A 128 4.17 -10.47 -11.21
C SER A 128 4.76 -9.68 -12.38
N LYS A 129 3.91 -8.97 -13.12
CA LYS A 129 4.33 -8.13 -14.25
C LYS A 129 4.76 -6.72 -13.83
N ASN A 130 4.54 -6.35 -12.57
CA ASN A 130 4.92 -5.04 -12.05
C ASN A 130 6.38 -5.04 -11.60
N THR A 131 7.28 -5.15 -12.55
CA THR A 131 8.72 -5.23 -12.28
C THR A 131 9.28 -4.05 -11.49
N PRO A 132 8.93 -2.79 -11.79
CA PRO A 132 9.44 -1.67 -10.99
C PRO A 132 9.06 -1.74 -9.52
N ALA A 133 7.82 -2.12 -9.21
CA ALA A 133 7.34 -2.27 -7.83
C ALA A 133 8.06 -3.42 -7.13
N ILE A 134 8.18 -4.58 -7.78
CA ILE A 134 8.89 -5.72 -7.23
C ILE A 134 10.32 -5.35 -6.86
N LYS A 135 11.03 -4.66 -7.76
CA LYS A 135 12.41 -4.22 -7.49
C LYS A 135 12.48 -3.26 -6.30
N ALA A 136 11.54 -2.34 -6.19
CA ALA A 136 11.48 -1.42 -5.05
C ALA A 136 11.27 -2.16 -3.74
N TYR A 137 10.35 -3.12 -3.70
CA TYR A 137 10.10 -3.92 -2.52
C TYR A 137 11.29 -4.82 -2.15
N GLU A 138 11.93 -5.42 -3.13
CA GLU A 138 13.13 -6.23 -2.90
C GLU A 138 14.29 -5.38 -2.35
N ARG A 139 14.48 -4.16 -2.84
CA ARG A 139 15.47 -3.24 -2.27
C ARG A 139 15.19 -2.87 -0.84
N PHE A 140 13.92 -2.79 -0.46
CA PHE A 140 13.51 -2.51 0.92
C PHE A 140 13.76 -3.70 1.85
N GLY A 141 13.78 -4.92 1.32
CA GLY A 141 14.05 -6.14 2.08
C GLY A 141 12.99 -7.23 1.94
N PHE A 142 11.95 -7.00 1.15
CA PHE A 142 10.97 -8.05 0.86
C PHE A 142 11.57 -9.12 -0.06
N SER A 143 11.11 -10.34 0.11
CA SER A 143 11.41 -11.46 -0.79
C SER A 143 10.11 -12.07 -1.28
N LYS A 144 10.17 -12.60 -2.51
CA LYS A 144 9.03 -13.30 -3.09
C LYS A 144 8.71 -14.56 -2.30
N SER A 145 7.42 -14.84 -2.11
CA SER A 145 6.95 -16.03 -1.40
C SER A 145 6.03 -16.85 -2.29
N LEU A 146 4.74 -16.54 -2.31
CA LEU A 146 3.76 -17.30 -3.07
C LEU A 146 3.60 -16.77 -4.49
N VAL A 147 3.22 -17.64 -5.42
CA VAL A 147 2.75 -17.28 -6.75
C VAL A 147 1.26 -17.62 -6.82
N ASN A 148 0.43 -16.65 -7.17
CA ASN A 148 -0.99 -16.83 -7.44
C ASN A 148 -1.16 -17.14 -8.93
N MET A 149 -1.80 -18.26 -9.26
CA MET A 149 -2.04 -18.68 -10.64
C MET A 149 -3.53 -18.77 -10.89
N ARG A 150 -3.98 -18.37 -12.07
CA ARG A 150 -5.39 -18.35 -12.46
C ARG A 150 -5.56 -18.96 -13.83
N ILE A 151 -6.73 -19.53 -14.07
CA ILE A 151 -7.17 -20.04 -15.37
C ILE A 151 -8.64 -19.71 -15.55
N ASP A 152 -9.01 -19.21 -16.71
CA ASP A 152 -10.39 -19.04 -17.14
C ASP A 152 -10.93 -20.39 -17.63
N ILE A 153 -12.16 -20.74 -17.25
CA ILE A 153 -12.80 -21.99 -17.67
C ILE A 153 -14.18 -21.74 -18.29
#